data_37b00be03d49446ad38f589ed2dd9351
#
_entry.id   37b00be03d49446ad38f589ed2dd9351
#
_cell.length_a   1.000
_cell.length_b   1.000
_cell.length_c   1.000
_cell.angle_alpha   90.00
_cell.angle_beta   90.00
_cell.angle_gamma   90.00
#
_symmetry.space_group_name_H-M   'P 1'
#
loop_
_entity.id
_entity.type
_entity.pdbx_description
1 polymer ?
#
loop_
_entity_poly.entity_id
_entity_poly.type
_entity_poly.pdbx_seq_one_letter_code
_entity_poly.pdbx_strand_id
1 'polypeptide(L)'
;MKILMISNHLGVQSGVQRYVQNLLLNLDLTRYQVELFVGLCPPDQASCAPALEAAGVHIIAVPDNKKARIRALYQHLKTHKDYDIIHYHTASKIGAPVCGMMRVLCPHAKIIVHSHIVYPPMTLTWRAAHLVYQLFADYFLGCGVAAGRFVFGDHIDRRPNFSVACNAVDQTRFYPNAAARTAIRAQYGITGTERLAGFVGRLNHQKNPLYLIRLFAAMVQQDPRWKLLLVGGGEQEQPMRELAAQLGVADRVLFAGVQNNVPDYMNAFDLFLLPSNFEGSPVTLVEAQGCGVPCLASTNVPGDGSVTELVHFLPLSAPFEEWAKTADSIAPGGPHADYWPTLAAAGYELKTAAHRMEQVYDKVAGEGAR
;
A
#
# COMPACT_ATOMS: atom_id res chain seq x y z
N MET A 1 25.45 6.67 -9.77
CA MET A 1 24.45 7.74 -9.52
C MET A 1 24.20 7.84 -8.04
N LYS A 2 24.29 9.03 -7.44
CA LYS A 2 24.10 9.26 -6.00
C LYS A 2 22.68 9.76 -5.72
N ILE A 3 21.92 9.03 -4.91
CA ILE A 3 20.50 9.29 -4.65
C ILE A 3 20.29 9.53 -3.16
N LEU A 4 19.67 10.66 -2.80
CA LEU A 4 19.11 10.87 -1.48
C LEU A 4 17.64 10.47 -1.50
N MET A 5 17.27 9.38 -0.84
CA MET A 5 15.88 9.00 -0.65
C MET A 5 15.39 9.49 0.71
N ILE A 6 14.26 10.19 0.73
CA ILE A 6 13.69 10.77 1.96
C ILE A 6 12.35 10.13 2.23
N SER A 7 12.20 9.49 3.40
CA SER A 7 10.95 8.84 3.84
C SER A 7 10.64 9.20 5.30
N ASN A 8 9.51 8.68 5.82
CA ASN A 8 9.09 9.02 7.19
C ASN A 8 9.94 8.31 8.26
N HIS A 9 9.76 6.99 8.42
CA HIS A 9 10.50 6.13 9.35
C HIS A 9 10.59 4.71 8.77
N LEU A 10 11.33 3.79 9.42
CA LEU A 10 11.56 2.42 8.94
C LEU A 10 10.76 1.35 9.70
N GLY A 11 9.67 1.72 10.35
CA GLY A 11 8.76 0.74 10.96
C GLY A 11 7.95 -0.03 9.92
N VAL A 12 7.80 -1.34 10.10
CA VAL A 12 7.23 -2.25 9.08
C VAL A 12 5.69 -2.19 8.94
N GLN A 13 5.00 -1.39 9.72
CA GLN A 13 3.54 -1.36 9.79
C GLN A 13 2.85 -0.42 8.78
N SER A 14 3.59 0.27 7.93
CA SER A 14 3.03 1.24 6.97
C SER A 14 3.34 0.84 5.52
N GLY A 15 2.39 1.08 4.62
CA GLY A 15 2.54 0.78 3.20
C GLY A 15 3.69 1.53 2.53
N VAL A 16 3.95 2.79 2.94
CA VAL A 16 5.06 3.60 2.38
C VAL A 16 6.42 3.00 2.76
N GLN A 17 6.59 2.60 4.02
CA GLN A 17 7.83 1.99 4.48
C GLN A 17 8.06 0.63 3.83
N ARG A 18 7.01 -0.16 3.65
CA ARG A 18 7.09 -1.42 2.91
C ARG A 18 7.50 -1.19 1.45
N TYR A 19 6.94 -0.16 0.81
CA TYR A 19 7.34 0.23 -0.54
C TYR A 19 8.84 0.57 -0.61
N VAL A 20 9.32 1.45 0.27
CA VAL A 20 10.73 1.87 0.32
C VAL A 20 11.66 0.67 0.56
N GLN A 21 11.31 -0.20 1.51
CA GLN A 21 12.07 -1.43 1.78
C GLN A 21 12.12 -2.33 0.54
N ASN A 22 10.97 -2.62 -0.05
CA ASN A 22 10.88 -3.48 -1.21
C ASN A 22 11.67 -2.92 -2.40
N LEU A 23 11.58 -1.63 -2.66
CA LEU A 23 12.34 -0.97 -3.70
C LEU A 23 13.85 -1.11 -3.47
N LEU A 24 14.34 -0.71 -2.28
CA LEU A 24 15.78 -0.68 -1.98
C LEU A 24 16.43 -2.06 -1.94
N LEU A 25 15.69 -3.09 -1.52
CA LEU A 25 16.18 -4.48 -1.52
C LEU A 25 16.22 -5.13 -2.92
N ASN A 26 15.61 -4.49 -3.94
CA ASN A 26 15.55 -5.01 -5.30
C ASN A 26 16.20 -4.06 -6.33
N LEU A 27 16.67 -2.88 -5.90
CA LEU A 27 17.40 -1.92 -6.73
C LEU A 27 18.85 -2.39 -6.93
N ASP A 28 19.44 -2.13 -8.10
CA ASP A 28 20.86 -2.38 -8.34
C ASP A 28 21.74 -1.34 -7.62
N LEU A 29 22.09 -1.64 -6.36
CA LEU A 29 22.90 -0.77 -5.52
C LEU A 29 24.38 -0.65 -5.97
N THR A 30 24.80 -1.39 -7.00
CA THR A 30 26.11 -1.17 -7.63
C THR A 30 26.09 0.03 -8.58
N ARG A 31 24.95 0.31 -9.19
CA ARG A 31 24.71 1.47 -10.06
C ARG A 31 24.23 2.70 -9.29
N TYR A 32 23.43 2.49 -8.23
CA TYR A 32 22.77 3.53 -7.46
C TYR A 32 23.28 3.53 -6.00
N GLN A 33 24.09 4.54 -5.66
CA GLN A 33 24.52 4.77 -4.30
C GLN A 33 23.40 5.50 -3.55
N VAL A 34 22.68 4.79 -2.69
CA VAL A 34 21.51 5.34 -2.00
C VAL A 34 21.85 5.70 -0.54
N GLU A 35 21.59 6.96 -0.20
CA GLU A 35 21.49 7.43 1.18
C GLU A 35 20.02 7.59 1.56
N LEU A 36 19.57 6.93 2.62
CA LEU A 36 18.19 6.94 3.09
C LEU A 36 18.02 7.83 4.31
N PHE A 37 17.45 9.02 4.13
CA PHE A 37 17.15 9.96 5.20
C PHE A 37 15.77 9.69 5.79
N VAL A 38 15.70 9.29 7.07
CA VAL A 38 14.48 8.84 7.74
C VAL A 38 14.38 9.29 9.18
N GLY A 39 13.16 9.35 9.72
CA GLY A 39 12.93 9.41 11.17
C GLY A 39 13.29 8.09 11.85
N LEU A 40 13.67 8.16 13.13
CA LEU A 40 13.88 6.98 13.98
C LEU A 40 12.60 6.12 13.97
N CYS A 41 12.81 4.80 13.93
CA CYS A 41 11.69 3.85 14.06
C CYS A 41 11.07 3.99 15.46
N PRO A 42 9.72 4.04 15.56
CA PRO A 42 9.05 3.97 16.85
C PRO A 42 9.49 2.71 17.64
N PRO A 43 9.72 2.83 18.95
CA PRO A 43 10.27 1.73 19.76
C PRO A 43 9.36 0.51 19.87
N ASP A 44 8.07 0.68 19.59
CA ASP A 44 7.04 -0.37 19.59
C ASP A 44 6.92 -1.10 18.24
N GLN A 45 7.75 -0.75 17.25
CA GLN A 45 7.71 -1.32 15.91
C GLN A 45 9.02 -2.00 15.54
N ALA A 46 8.92 -3.14 14.85
CA ALA A 46 10.07 -3.76 14.21
C ALA A 46 10.59 -2.84 13.07
N SER A 47 11.93 -2.72 12.98
CA SER A 47 12.58 -1.91 11.96
C SER A 47 13.13 -2.78 10.83
N CYS A 48 13.03 -2.30 9.59
CA CYS A 48 13.68 -2.91 8.43
C CYS A 48 15.11 -2.40 8.21
N ALA A 49 15.62 -1.51 9.06
CA ALA A 49 16.97 -0.94 8.93
C ALA A 49 18.08 -2.00 8.80
N PRO A 50 18.16 -3.06 9.63
CA PRO A 50 19.24 -4.04 9.53
C PRO A 50 19.32 -4.72 8.16
N ALA A 51 18.18 -5.02 7.54
CA ALA A 51 18.14 -5.64 6.22
C ALA A 51 18.64 -4.68 5.11
N LEU A 52 18.32 -3.40 5.22
CA LEU A 52 18.75 -2.37 4.27
C LEU A 52 20.23 -2.07 4.41
N GLU A 53 20.75 -1.98 5.64
CA GLU A 53 22.20 -1.79 5.91
C GLU A 53 23.01 -2.97 5.39
N ALA A 54 22.55 -4.20 5.61
CA ALA A 54 23.18 -5.40 5.08
C ALA A 54 23.18 -5.44 3.53
N ALA A 55 22.19 -4.81 2.89
CA ALA A 55 22.14 -4.64 1.42
C ALA A 55 23.05 -3.50 0.92
N GLY A 56 23.67 -2.71 1.80
CA GLY A 56 24.56 -1.60 1.44
C GLY A 56 23.92 -0.23 1.38
N VAL A 57 22.69 -0.07 1.89
CA VAL A 57 22.02 1.24 1.98
C VAL A 57 22.58 2.01 3.19
N HIS A 58 23.05 3.24 2.96
CA HIS A 58 23.48 4.13 4.05
C HIS A 58 22.26 4.83 4.67
N ILE A 59 21.98 4.55 5.95
CA ILE A 59 20.82 5.10 6.66
C ILE A 59 21.20 6.30 7.50
N ILE A 60 20.54 7.44 7.30
CA ILE A 60 20.65 8.68 8.06
C ILE A 60 19.39 8.80 8.92
N ALA A 61 19.43 8.24 10.13
CA ALA A 61 18.31 8.28 11.06
C ALA A 61 18.32 9.54 11.91
N VAL A 62 17.19 10.24 11.98
CA VAL A 62 17.01 11.48 12.74
C VAL A 62 15.79 11.38 13.66
N PRO A 63 15.66 12.22 14.71
CA PRO A 63 14.49 12.16 15.59
C PRO A 63 13.17 12.24 14.82
N ASP A 64 12.19 11.38 15.15
CA ASP A 64 10.87 11.32 14.49
C ASP A 64 9.92 12.43 14.97
N ASN A 65 10.44 13.64 15.05
CA ASN A 65 9.67 14.87 15.23
C ASN A 65 9.72 15.67 13.93
N LYS A 66 8.58 16.03 13.39
CA LYS A 66 8.45 16.70 12.09
C LYS A 66 9.33 17.95 11.94
N LYS A 67 9.37 18.82 12.97
CA LYS A 67 10.20 20.05 12.96
C LYS A 67 11.68 19.70 13.03
N ALA A 68 12.06 18.78 13.92
CA ALA A 68 13.44 18.33 14.06
C ALA A 68 13.95 17.66 12.77
N ARG A 69 13.12 16.84 12.12
CA ARG A 69 13.44 16.17 10.85
C ARG A 69 13.68 17.16 9.71
N ILE A 70 12.82 18.19 9.57
CA ILE A 70 13.02 19.26 8.56
C ILE A 70 14.30 20.05 8.85
N ARG A 71 14.57 20.38 10.12
CA ARG A 71 15.81 21.06 10.51
C ARG A 71 17.05 20.21 10.23
N ALA A 72 17.02 18.92 10.54
CA ALA A 72 18.10 18.00 10.25
C ALA A 72 18.35 17.87 8.75
N LEU A 73 17.28 17.72 7.94
CA LEU A 73 17.37 17.69 6.48
C LEU A 73 17.99 18.98 5.92
N TYR A 74 17.58 20.15 6.43
CA TYR A 74 18.16 21.43 6.05
C TYR A 74 19.67 21.48 6.34
N GLN A 75 20.12 21.05 7.54
CA GLN A 75 21.54 21.04 7.89
C GLN A 75 22.32 20.04 7.02
N HIS A 76 21.75 18.86 6.78
CA HIS A 76 22.35 17.84 5.92
C HIS A 76 22.58 18.37 4.50
N LEU A 77 21.58 18.96 3.87
CA LEU A 77 21.66 19.50 2.50
C LEU A 77 22.54 20.75 2.37
N LYS A 78 22.85 21.45 3.47
CA LYS A 78 23.84 22.54 3.43
C LYS A 78 25.26 22.05 3.19
N THR A 79 25.58 20.85 3.63
CA THR A 79 26.93 20.25 3.59
C THR A 79 27.07 19.17 2.53
N HIS A 80 25.98 18.49 2.17
CA HIS A 80 25.95 17.40 1.19
C HIS A 80 25.09 17.84 -0.02
N LYS A 81 25.75 18.28 -1.11
CA LYS A 81 25.11 18.86 -2.29
C LYS A 81 25.33 18.06 -3.56
N ASP A 82 26.05 16.94 -3.47
CA ASP A 82 26.56 16.12 -4.55
C ASP A 82 25.57 15.01 -4.97
N TYR A 83 24.29 15.18 -4.69
CA TYR A 83 23.25 14.26 -5.13
C TYR A 83 22.87 14.52 -6.58
N ASP A 84 22.76 13.46 -7.37
CA ASP A 84 22.19 13.49 -8.72
C ASP A 84 20.66 13.56 -8.64
N ILE A 85 20.08 12.80 -7.71
CA ILE A 85 18.62 12.71 -7.49
C ILE A 85 18.29 12.87 -6.00
N ILE A 86 17.23 13.61 -5.71
CA ILE A 86 16.54 13.60 -4.41
C ILE A 86 15.16 12.98 -4.64
N HIS A 87 14.94 11.75 -4.17
CA HIS A 87 13.66 11.05 -4.22
C HIS A 87 12.89 11.23 -2.92
N TYR A 88 11.87 12.09 -2.96
CA TYR A 88 11.12 12.52 -1.79
C TYR A 88 9.75 11.83 -1.72
N HIS A 89 9.59 10.91 -0.77
CA HIS A 89 8.31 10.30 -0.45
C HIS A 89 7.49 11.24 0.43
N THR A 90 6.37 11.73 -0.08
CA THR A 90 5.53 12.69 0.62
C THR A 90 4.12 12.18 0.83
N ALA A 91 3.57 12.51 1.97
CA ALA A 91 2.19 12.22 2.35
C ALA A 91 1.49 13.46 2.94
N SER A 92 1.99 14.68 2.68
CA SER A 92 1.43 15.87 3.34
C SER A 92 1.65 17.16 2.57
N LYS A 93 0.76 18.15 2.81
CA LYS A 93 0.91 19.53 2.31
C LYS A 93 2.23 20.22 2.72
N ILE A 94 2.78 19.83 3.87
CA ILE A 94 4.04 20.38 4.41
C ILE A 94 5.26 19.93 3.58
N GLY A 95 5.13 18.86 2.80
CA GLY A 95 6.15 18.44 1.85
C GLY A 95 6.42 19.47 0.75
N ALA A 96 5.44 20.28 0.37
CA ALA A 96 5.61 21.27 -0.69
C ALA A 96 6.67 22.34 -0.37
N PRO A 97 6.64 23.04 0.78
CA PRO A 97 7.74 23.94 1.18
C PRO A 97 9.10 23.22 1.32
N VAL A 98 9.11 21.95 1.77
CA VAL A 98 10.34 21.16 1.84
C VAL A 98 10.92 20.92 0.46
N CYS A 99 10.07 20.68 -0.56
CA CYS A 99 10.50 20.57 -1.95
C CYS A 99 11.19 21.86 -2.43
N GLY A 100 10.62 23.02 -2.13
CA GLY A 100 11.26 24.31 -2.41
C GLY A 100 12.61 24.49 -1.70
N MET A 101 12.71 24.09 -0.44
CA MET A 101 13.97 24.11 0.31
C MET A 101 15.04 23.22 -0.36
N MET A 102 14.68 22.00 -0.77
CA MET A 102 15.59 21.10 -1.49
C MET A 102 16.11 21.72 -2.79
N ARG A 103 15.23 22.35 -3.57
CA ARG A 103 15.62 23.03 -4.82
C ARG A 103 16.63 24.15 -4.59
N VAL A 104 16.44 24.96 -3.53
CA VAL A 104 17.36 26.07 -3.20
C VAL A 104 18.72 25.56 -2.73
N LEU A 105 18.74 24.50 -1.91
CA LEU A 105 19.98 23.98 -1.32
C LEU A 105 20.78 23.09 -2.29
N CYS A 106 20.09 22.35 -3.16
CA CYS A 106 20.66 21.42 -4.13
C CYS A 106 20.14 21.72 -5.55
N PRO A 107 20.52 22.88 -6.17
CA PRO A 107 19.94 23.31 -7.44
C PRO A 107 20.25 22.37 -8.61
N HIS A 108 21.32 21.60 -8.54
CA HIS A 108 21.75 20.64 -9.57
C HIS A 108 21.07 19.29 -9.45
N ALA A 109 20.61 18.91 -8.25
CA ALA A 109 19.91 17.64 -8.04
C ALA A 109 18.54 17.64 -8.74
N LYS A 110 18.18 16.54 -9.36
CA LYS A 110 16.83 16.31 -9.86
C LYS A 110 15.91 15.88 -8.70
N ILE A 111 14.79 16.56 -8.56
CA ILE A 111 13.83 16.29 -7.48
C ILE A 111 12.68 15.46 -8.01
N ILE A 112 12.58 14.21 -7.52
CA ILE A 112 11.46 13.31 -7.74
C ILE A 112 10.57 13.36 -6.50
N VAL A 113 9.29 13.69 -6.66
CA VAL A 113 8.31 13.67 -5.56
C VAL A 113 7.34 12.52 -5.75
N HIS A 114 7.23 11.66 -4.73
CA HIS A 114 6.42 10.46 -4.77
C HIS A 114 5.25 10.53 -3.79
N SER A 115 4.02 10.48 -4.31
CA SER A 115 2.78 10.50 -3.55
C SER A 115 2.30 9.10 -3.20
N HIS A 116 1.90 8.91 -1.93
CA HIS A 116 1.35 7.64 -1.42
C HIS A 116 -0.05 7.79 -0.80
N ILE A 117 -0.70 8.94 -0.98
CA ILE A 117 -1.96 9.24 -0.28
C ILE A 117 -3.06 9.76 -1.19
N VAL A 118 -4.29 9.46 -0.75
CA VAL A 118 -5.50 10.15 -1.13
C VAL A 118 -6.25 10.50 0.16
N TYR A 119 -6.47 11.79 0.43
CA TYR A 119 -7.22 12.28 1.60
C TYR A 119 -8.28 13.30 1.17
N PRO A 120 -9.49 12.86 0.83
CA PRO A 120 -10.58 13.80 0.59
C PRO A 120 -11.03 14.48 1.92
N PRO A 121 -11.58 15.72 1.88
CA PRO A 121 -11.77 16.53 0.69
C PRO A 121 -10.54 17.37 0.29
N MET A 122 -10.50 17.77 -1.00
CA MET A 122 -9.51 18.74 -1.50
C MET A 122 -9.75 20.13 -0.87
N THR A 123 -8.70 20.71 -0.28
CA THR A 123 -8.75 22.03 0.36
C THR A 123 -7.93 23.05 -0.42
N LEU A 124 -8.15 24.36 -0.19
CA LEU A 124 -7.35 25.44 -0.78
C LEU A 124 -5.85 25.30 -0.47
N THR A 125 -5.52 24.81 0.72
CA THR A 125 -4.11 24.55 1.10
C THR A 125 -3.49 23.41 0.30
N TRP A 126 -4.26 22.41 -0.13
CA TRP A 126 -3.78 21.41 -1.07
C TRP A 126 -3.54 22.00 -2.47
N ARG A 127 -4.46 22.84 -2.97
CA ARG A 127 -4.27 23.53 -4.25
C ARG A 127 -3.02 24.40 -4.28
N ALA A 128 -2.72 25.11 -3.18
CA ALA A 128 -1.48 25.85 -3.04
C ALA A 128 -0.25 24.92 -3.04
N ALA A 129 -0.33 23.76 -2.36
CA ALA A 129 0.74 22.77 -2.36
C ALA A 129 1.00 22.20 -3.77
N HIS A 130 -0.05 21.98 -4.59
CA HIS A 130 0.11 21.55 -5.99
C HIS A 130 1.02 22.50 -6.78
N LEU A 131 0.77 23.81 -6.69
CA LEU A 131 1.57 24.82 -7.40
C LEU A 131 3.04 24.78 -6.96
N VAL A 132 3.27 24.64 -5.65
CA VAL A 132 4.64 24.55 -5.11
C VAL A 132 5.36 23.28 -5.58
N TYR A 133 4.70 22.13 -5.54
CA TYR A 133 5.29 20.89 -6.07
C TYR A 133 5.60 21.01 -7.56
N GLN A 134 4.66 21.54 -8.35
CA GLN A 134 4.84 21.71 -9.79
C GLN A 134 5.95 22.71 -10.17
N LEU A 135 6.25 23.67 -9.29
CA LEU A 135 7.32 24.66 -9.51
C LEU A 135 8.71 24.09 -9.21
N PHE A 136 8.84 23.23 -8.20
CA PHE A 136 10.14 22.83 -7.69
C PHE A 136 10.54 21.38 -7.97
N ALA A 137 9.62 20.47 -8.31
CA ALA A 137 9.93 19.10 -8.66
C ALA A 137 10.18 18.93 -10.18
N ASP A 138 11.12 18.08 -10.54
CA ASP A 138 11.42 17.72 -11.93
C ASP A 138 10.56 16.55 -12.42
N TYR A 139 10.23 15.62 -11.52
CA TYR A 139 9.46 14.42 -11.85
C TYR A 139 8.49 14.04 -10.74
N PHE A 140 7.37 13.44 -11.11
CA PHE A 140 6.28 13.11 -10.22
C PHE A 140 5.98 11.61 -10.26
N LEU A 141 5.82 11.00 -9.10
CA LEU A 141 5.41 9.61 -8.96
C LEU A 141 4.16 9.53 -8.09
N GLY A 142 3.24 8.67 -8.47
CA GLY A 142 2.11 8.28 -7.64
C GLY A 142 2.11 6.77 -7.42
N CYS A 143 1.75 6.29 -6.23
CA CYS A 143 1.51 4.85 -6.02
C CYS A 143 0.30 4.33 -6.83
N GLY A 144 -0.45 5.23 -7.44
CA GLY A 144 -1.54 5.08 -8.38
C GLY A 144 -1.87 6.44 -9.00
N VAL A 145 -2.66 6.45 -10.07
CA VAL A 145 -3.09 7.69 -10.74
C VAL A 145 -3.84 8.61 -9.77
N ALA A 146 -4.73 8.04 -8.94
CA ALA A 146 -5.50 8.81 -7.95
C ALA A 146 -4.61 9.54 -6.94
N ALA A 147 -3.54 8.90 -6.46
CA ALA A 147 -2.58 9.51 -5.54
C ALA A 147 -1.79 10.64 -6.20
N GLY A 148 -1.39 10.46 -7.46
CA GLY A 148 -0.75 11.50 -8.26
C GLY A 148 -1.65 12.72 -8.45
N ARG A 149 -2.87 12.51 -8.90
CA ARG A 149 -3.87 13.59 -9.10
C ARG A 149 -4.17 14.33 -7.80
N PHE A 150 -4.32 13.60 -6.70
CA PHE A 150 -4.62 14.21 -5.40
C PHE A 150 -3.50 15.16 -4.92
N VAL A 151 -2.23 14.78 -5.04
CA VAL A 151 -1.10 15.57 -4.50
C VAL A 151 -0.56 16.59 -5.49
N PHE A 152 -0.63 16.33 -6.80
CA PHE A 152 0.02 17.16 -7.81
C PHE A 152 -0.95 17.87 -8.77
N GLY A 153 -2.25 17.59 -8.68
CA GLY A 153 -3.31 18.21 -9.48
C GLY A 153 -3.94 17.25 -10.50
N ASP A 154 -5.20 17.55 -10.87
CA ASP A 154 -6.11 16.65 -11.60
C ASP A 154 -5.63 16.16 -12.97
N HIS A 155 -4.66 16.85 -13.58
CA HIS A 155 -4.14 16.52 -14.91
C HIS A 155 -2.68 16.05 -14.90
N ILE A 156 -2.14 15.68 -13.74
CA ILE A 156 -0.73 15.26 -13.60
C ILE A 156 -0.42 14.03 -14.47
N ASP A 157 -1.37 13.11 -14.59
CA ASP A 157 -1.26 11.88 -15.36
C ASP A 157 -1.10 12.08 -16.89
N ARG A 158 -1.37 13.29 -17.38
CA ARG A 158 -1.15 13.67 -18.78
C ARG A 158 0.24 14.28 -19.05
N ARG A 159 1.04 14.48 -18.02
CA ARG A 159 2.36 15.08 -18.16
C ARG A 159 3.43 14.04 -18.47
N PRO A 160 4.42 14.36 -19.34
CA PRO A 160 5.49 13.43 -19.71
C PRO A 160 6.45 13.12 -18.55
N ASN A 161 6.43 13.95 -17.51
CA ASN A 161 7.22 13.81 -16.28
C ASN A 161 6.43 13.23 -15.11
N PHE A 162 5.39 12.44 -15.39
CA PHE A 162 4.66 11.66 -14.40
C PHE A 162 4.69 10.18 -14.74
N SER A 163 4.80 9.34 -13.71
CA SER A 163 4.63 7.88 -13.82
C SER A 163 3.94 7.31 -12.59
N VAL A 164 3.30 6.18 -12.77
CA VAL A 164 2.80 5.37 -11.65
C VAL A 164 3.91 4.42 -11.20
N ALA A 165 4.22 4.46 -9.90
CA ALA A 165 5.14 3.54 -9.25
C ALA A 165 4.33 2.61 -8.33
N CYS A 166 3.96 1.45 -8.87
CA CYS A 166 3.10 0.49 -8.21
C CYS A 166 3.70 -0.01 -6.88
N ASN A 167 2.85 -0.23 -5.89
CA ASN A 167 3.23 -0.94 -4.67
C ASN A 167 3.34 -2.43 -4.97
N ALA A 168 4.54 -2.87 -5.34
CA ALA A 168 4.83 -4.26 -5.69
C ALA A 168 4.77 -5.20 -4.47
N VAL A 169 4.44 -6.45 -4.74
CA VAL A 169 4.23 -7.51 -3.77
C VAL A 169 5.28 -8.61 -3.99
N ASP A 170 5.70 -9.23 -2.90
CA ASP A 170 6.67 -10.32 -2.92
C ASP A 170 5.99 -11.64 -3.36
N GLN A 171 6.22 -12.02 -4.60
CA GLN A 171 5.68 -13.24 -5.19
C GLN A 171 6.18 -14.53 -4.52
N THR A 172 7.30 -14.48 -3.80
CA THR A 172 7.83 -15.64 -3.07
C THR A 172 7.07 -15.88 -1.75
N ARG A 173 6.26 -14.91 -1.34
CA ARG A 173 5.43 -14.96 -0.13
C ARG A 173 3.94 -15.08 -0.45
N PHE A 174 3.45 -14.28 -1.40
CA PHE A 174 2.03 -14.22 -1.77
C PHE A 174 1.80 -15.04 -3.05
N TYR A 175 1.63 -16.34 -2.92
CA TYR A 175 1.36 -17.29 -4.01
C TYR A 175 0.33 -18.33 -3.53
N PRO A 176 -0.36 -19.03 -4.44
CA PRO A 176 -1.31 -20.08 -4.07
C PRO A 176 -0.64 -21.20 -3.28
N ASN A 177 -1.03 -21.39 -2.02
CA ASN A 177 -0.45 -22.36 -1.08
C ASN A 177 -1.52 -23.18 -0.38
N ALA A 178 -1.79 -24.38 -0.90
CA ALA A 178 -2.81 -25.29 -0.35
C ALA A 178 -2.47 -25.78 1.07
N ALA A 179 -1.19 -25.93 1.43
CA ALA A 179 -0.78 -26.33 2.76
C ALA A 179 -1.09 -25.23 3.80
N ALA A 180 -0.75 -23.98 3.49
CA ALA A 180 -1.08 -22.83 4.33
C ALA A 180 -2.61 -22.69 4.48
N ARG A 181 -3.37 -22.83 3.38
CA ARG A 181 -4.84 -22.82 3.41
C ARG A 181 -5.38 -23.87 4.39
N THR A 182 -4.90 -25.10 4.31
CA THR A 182 -5.33 -26.19 5.18
C THR A 182 -4.98 -25.90 6.64
N ALA A 183 -3.78 -25.42 6.92
CA ALA A 183 -3.29 -25.15 8.27
C ALA A 183 -4.10 -24.06 8.98
N ILE A 184 -4.32 -22.92 8.32
CA ILE A 184 -5.09 -21.80 8.90
C ILE A 184 -6.56 -22.18 9.07
N ARG A 185 -7.18 -22.86 8.08
CA ARG A 185 -8.56 -23.32 8.22
C ARG A 185 -8.72 -24.29 9.41
N ALA A 186 -7.80 -25.22 9.59
CA ALA A 186 -7.79 -26.13 10.74
C ALA A 186 -7.62 -25.39 12.07
N GLN A 187 -6.71 -24.39 12.13
CA GLN A 187 -6.48 -23.56 13.32
C GLN A 187 -7.76 -22.86 13.81
N TYR A 188 -8.62 -22.41 12.88
CA TYR A 188 -9.88 -21.72 13.21
C TYR A 188 -11.12 -22.64 13.14
N GLY A 189 -10.94 -23.95 13.04
CA GLY A 189 -12.04 -24.91 13.00
C GLY A 189 -12.98 -24.73 11.80
N ILE A 190 -12.42 -24.29 10.64
CA ILE A 190 -13.19 -24.13 9.41
C ILE A 190 -13.30 -25.49 8.71
N THR A 191 -14.50 -26.04 8.63
CA THR A 191 -14.77 -27.33 8.00
C THR A 191 -14.81 -27.25 6.47
N GLY A 192 -14.76 -28.38 5.78
CA GLY A 192 -14.75 -28.44 4.31
C GLY A 192 -16.01 -27.87 3.65
N THR A 193 -17.13 -27.79 4.36
CA THR A 193 -18.40 -27.23 3.85
C THR A 193 -18.56 -25.75 4.13
N GLU A 194 -17.74 -25.19 5.03
CA GLU A 194 -17.80 -23.77 5.38
C GLU A 194 -17.01 -22.90 4.40
N ARG A 195 -17.53 -21.70 4.18
CA ARG A 195 -16.93 -20.67 3.33
C ARG A 195 -16.29 -19.59 4.21
N LEU A 196 -15.08 -19.17 3.86
CA LEU A 196 -14.33 -18.22 4.65
C LEU A 196 -14.13 -16.91 3.90
N ALA A 197 -14.88 -15.89 4.29
CA ALA A 197 -14.58 -14.51 3.91
C ALA A 197 -13.42 -13.98 4.77
N GLY A 198 -12.52 -13.22 4.17
CA GLY A 198 -11.37 -12.64 4.83
C GLY A 198 -11.26 -11.14 4.67
N PHE A 199 -10.66 -10.52 5.67
CA PHE A 199 -10.24 -9.12 5.64
C PHE A 199 -8.84 -8.99 6.21
N VAL A 200 -7.99 -8.17 5.59
CA VAL A 200 -6.64 -7.86 6.06
C VAL A 200 -6.44 -6.35 6.08
N GLY A 201 -6.17 -5.80 7.25
CA GLY A 201 -5.90 -4.36 7.37
C GLY A 201 -6.16 -3.78 8.74
N ARG A 202 -5.98 -2.46 8.88
CA ARG A 202 -6.32 -1.75 10.12
C ARG A 202 -7.83 -1.66 10.28
N LEU A 203 -8.30 -1.91 11.50
CA LEU A 203 -9.72 -1.76 11.85
C LEU A 203 -10.00 -0.29 12.20
N ASN A 204 -10.05 0.57 11.16
CA ASN A 204 -10.22 2.01 11.28
C ASN A 204 -11.26 2.54 10.27
N HIS A 205 -11.60 3.82 10.37
CA HIS A 205 -12.60 4.45 9.49
C HIS A 205 -12.28 4.29 7.98
N GLN A 206 -11.01 4.35 7.58
CA GLN A 206 -10.61 4.19 6.18
C GLN A 206 -11.08 2.85 5.60
N LYS A 207 -10.88 1.77 6.34
CA LYS A 207 -11.21 0.39 5.94
C LYS A 207 -12.67 0.02 6.14
N ASN A 208 -13.46 0.89 6.80
CA ASN A 208 -14.91 0.75 6.98
C ASN A 208 -15.37 -0.58 7.61
N PRO A 209 -14.78 -0.98 8.77
CA PRO A 209 -15.01 -2.30 9.33
C PRO A 209 -16.44 -2.51 9.85
N LEU A 210 -17.18 -1.46 10.24
CA LEU A 210 -18.57 -1.59 10.64
C LEU A 210 -19.50 -1.90 9.46
N TYR A 211 -19.20 -1.36 8.27
CA TYR A 211 -19.87 -1.76 7.02
C TYR A 211 -19.60 -3.25 6.72
N LEU A 212 -18.37 -3.71 6.91
CA LEU A 212 -17.98 -5.11 6.71
C LEU A 212 -18.82 -6.06 7.58
N ILE A 213 -19.07 -5.73 8.86
CA ILE A 213 -19.91 -6.56 9.74
C ILE A 213 -21.37 -6.58 9.27
N ARG A 214 -21.94 -5.45 8.82
CA ARG A 214 -23.31 -5.41 8.27
C ARG A 214 -23.42 -6.23 6.97
N LEU A 215 -22.45 -6.07 6.07
CA LEU A 215 -22.34 -6.88 4.87
C LEU A 215 -22.28 -8.37 5.20
N PHE A 216 -21.42 -8.74 6.15
CA PHE A 216 -21.27 -10.13 6.55
C PHE A 216 -22.55 -10.72 7.14
N ALA A 217 -23.33 -9.93 7.92
CA ALA A 217 -24.63 -10.36 8.40
C ALA A 217 -25.60 -10.69 7.24
N ALA A 218 -25.61 -9.87 6.18
CA ALA A 218 -26.43 -10.17 5.00
C ALA A 218 -25.91 -11.43 4.25
N MET A 219 -24.59 -11.63 4.17
CA MET A 219 -24.02 -12.85 3.60
C MET A 219 -24.45 -14.09 4.38
N VAL A 220 -24.44 -14.07 5.72
CA VAL A 220 -24.88 -15.17 6.57
C VAL A 220 -26.39 -15.46 6.42
N GLN A 221 -27.21 -14.42 6.24
CA GLN A 221 -28.66 -14.60 5.98
C GLN A 221 -28.92 -15.34 4.67
N GLN A 222 -28.09 -15.09 3.64
CA GLN A 222 -28.21 -15.72 2.33
C GLN A 222 -27.60 -17.13 2.33
N ASP A 223 -26.41 -17.31 2.89
CA ASP A 223 -25.73 -18.61 3.01
C ASP A 223 -25.11 -18.75 4.42
N PRO A 224 -25.71 -19.55 5.32
CA PRO A 224 -25.22 -19.71 6.69
C PRO A 224 -23.87 -20.44 6.81
N ARG A 225 -23.27 -20.90 5.71
CA ARG A 225 -21.93 -21.51 5.71
C ARG A 225 -20.82 -20.49 5.82
N TRP A 226 -21.10 -19.18 5.60
CA TRP A 226 -20.09 -18.14 5.71
C TRP A 226 -19.56 -17.95 7.14
N LYS A 227 -18.24 -17.86 7.25
CA LYS A 227 -17.50 -17.31 8.39
C LYS A 227 -16.66 -16.14 7.94
N LEU A 228 -16.33 -15.21 8.83
CA LEU A 228 -15.49 -14.06 8.56
C LEU A 228 -14.24 -14.10 9.44
N LEU A 229 -13.04 -14.03 8.84
CA LEU A 229 -11.78 -13.96 9.57
C LEU A 229 -11.11 -12.59 9.31
N LEU A 230 -10.87 -11.85 10.40
CA LEU A 230 -10.32 -10.51 10.42
C LEU A 230 -8.86 -10.56 10.86
N VAL A 231 -7.95 -10.15 9.97
CA VAL A 231 -6.51 -10.08 10.23
C VAL A 231 -6.08 -8.62 10.32
N GLY A 232 -5.63 -8.21 11.49
CA GLY A 232 -5.25 -6.84 11.82
C GLY A 232 -5.83 -6.39 13.14
N GLY A 233 -5.62 -5.14 13.49
CA GLY A 233 -6.14 -4.52 14.70
C GLY A 233 -6.46 -3.05 14.47
N GLY A 234 -7.11 -2.41 15.42
CA GLY A 234 -7.42 -0.99 15.35
C GLY A 234 -8.52 -0.59 16.31
N GLU A 235 -8.76 0.73 16.37
CA GLU A 235 -9.69 1.35 17.32
C GLU A 235 -11.17 0.94 17.14
N GLN A 236 -11.52 0.34 16.00
CA GLN A 236 -12.88 -0.11 15.74
C GLN A 236 -13.14 -1.60 16.05
N GLU A 237 -12.18 -2.33 16.61
CA GLU A 237 -12.37 -3.74 16.93
C GLU A 237 -13.50 -3.97 17.91
N GLN A 238 -13.52 -3.22 19.03
CA GLN A 238 -14.58 -3.37 20.02
C GLN A 238 -15.97 -3.01 19.47
N PRO A 239 -16.16 -1.87 18.75
CA PRO A 239 -17.42 -1.59 18.04
C PRO A 239 -17.85 -2.69 17.05
N MET A 240 -16.91 -3.36 16.36
CA MET A 240 -17.23 -4.49 15.47
C MET A 240 -17.79 -5.69 16.24
N ARG A 241 -17.18 -6.04 17.39
CA ARG A 241 -17.63 -7.15 18.24
C ARG A 241 -19.06 -6.91 18.77
N GLU A 242 -19.32 -5.68 19.23
CA GLU A 242 -20.65 -5.26 19.68
C GLU A 242 -21.68 -5.33 18.56
N LEU A 243 -21.35 -4.82 17.38
CA LEU A 243 -22.25 -4.86 16.23
C LEU A 243 -22.50 -6.30 15.75
N ALA A 244 -21.49 -7.16 15.74
CA ALA A 244 -21.65 -8.57 15.38
C ALA A 244 -22.59 -9.30 16.35
N ALA A 245 -22.52 -9.00 17.66
CA ALA A 245 -23.43 -9.55 18.65
C ALA A 245 -24.87 -9.02 18.44
N GLN A 246 -25.04 -7.71 18.18
CA GLN A 246 -26.36 -7.12 17.89
C GLN A 246 -27.02 -7.72 16.65
N LEU A 247 -26.22 -8.07 15.61
CA LEU A 247 -26.70 -8.67 14.37
C LEU A 247 -26.80 -10.20 14.43
N GLY A 248 -26.46 -10.84 15.57
CA GLY A 248 -26.57 -12.28 15.76
C GLY A 248 -25.57 -13.13 14.97
N VAL A 249 -24.39 -12.55 14.62
CA VAL A 249 -23.35 -13.22 13.83
C VAL A 249 -22.00 -13.33 14.58
N ALA A 250 -21.97 -13.04 15.88
CA ALA A 250 -20.73 -13.00 16.66
C ALA A 250 -19.95 -14.33 16.68
N ASP A 251 -20.66 -15.45 16.68
CA ASP A 251 -20.10 -16.83 16.64
C ASP A 251 -19.43 -17.18 15.32
N ARG A 252 -19.65 -16.37 14.27
CA ARG A 252 -19.13 -16.54 12.92
C ARG A 252 -18.05 -15.54 12.54
N VAL A 253 -17.75 -14.55 13.41
CA VAL A 253 -16.73 -13.53 13.20
C VAL A 253 -15.49 -13.84 14.05
N LEU A 254 -14.38 -14.13 13.38
CA LEU A 254 -13.13 -14.56 13.98
C LEU A 254 -12.12 -13.41 13.91
N PHE A 255 -11.51 -13.04 15.03
CA PHE A 255 -10.50 -11.99 15.11
C PHE A 255 -9.13 -12.62 15.33
N ALA A 256 -8.27 -12.57 14.33
CA ALA A 256 -6.91 -13.09 14.39
C ALA A 256 -5.91 -12.12 15.04
N GLY A 257 -6.29 -10.84 15.20
CA GLY A 257 -5.35 -9.81 15.61
C GLY A 257 -4.30 -9.50 14.54
N VAL A 258 -3.23 -8.81 14.93
CA VAL A 258 -2.11 -8.48 14.04
C VAL A 258 -1.25 -9.73 13.82
N GLN A 259 -1.00 -10.09 12.56
CA GLN A 259 -0.26 -11.28 12.17
C GLN A 259 0.94 -10.92 11.28
N ASN A 260 2.04 -11.68 11.41
CA ASN A 260 3.24 -11.51 10.60
C ASN A 260 3.24 -12.38 9.33
N ASN A 261 2.48 -13.48 9.35
CA ASN A 261 2.32 -14.46 8.26
C ASN A 261 1.05 -14.22 7.44
N VAL A 262 0.75 -12.97 7.10
CA VAL A 262 -0.43 -12.59 6.30
C VAL A 262 -0.67 -13.45 5.06
N PRO A 263 0.37 -13.90 4.31
CA PRO A 263 0.16 -14.78 3.15
C PRO A 263 -0.58 -16.08 3.47
N ASP A 264 -0.33 -16.69 4.64
CA ASP A 264 -0.99 -17.93 5.03
C ASP A 264 -2.49 -17.70 5.28
N TYR A 265 -2.82 -16.60 5.94
CA TYR A 265 -4.21 -16.17 6.16
C TYR A 265 -4.90 -15.86 4.85
N MET A 266 -4.23 -15.15 3.92
CA MET A 266 -4.78 -14.82 2.61
C MET A 266 -5.15 -16.10 1.85
N ASN A 267 -4.29 -17.11 1.87
CA ASN A 267 -4.56 -18.40 1.25
C ASN A 267 -5.75 -19.16 1.86
N ALA A 268 -6.10 -18.91 3.13
CA ALA A 268 -7.23 -19.55 3.79
C ALA A 268 -8.59 -19.08 3.26
N PHE A 269 -8.67 -17.88 2.71
CA PHE A 269 -9.91 -17.24 2.28
C PHE A 269 -10.49 -17.86 1.02
N ASP A 270 -11.80 -17.90 0.93
CA ASP A 270 -12.56 -18.15 -0.30
C ASP A 270 -12.92 -16.85 -1.00
N LEU A 271 -12.95 -15.73 -0.23
CA LEU A 271 -13.26 -14.40 -0.69
C LEU A 271 -12.52 -13.37 0.16
N PHE A 272 -11.86 -12.41 -0.46
CA PHE A 272 -11.30 -11.23 0.21
C PHE A 272 -12.26 -10.04 0.09
N LEU A 273 -12.61 -9.42 1.21
CA LEU A 273 -13.55 -8.30 1.29
C LEU A 273 -12.80 -7.00 1.60
N LEU A 274 -13.01 -5.95 0.77
CA LEU A 274 -12.39 -4.63 0.94
C LEU A 274 -13.40 -3.49 0.75
N PRO A 275 -14.37 -3.29 1.67
CA PRO A 275 -15.37 -2.23 1.58
C PRO A 275 -14.85 -0.86 2.07
N SER A 276 -13.63 -0.50 1.70
CA SER A 276 -12.96 0.71 2.15
C SER A 276 -13.70 1.98 1.73
N ASN A 277 -13.70 3.00 2.60
CA ASN A 277 -14.21 4.33 2.28
C ASN A 277 -13.31 5.06 1.27
N PHE A 278 -12.01 4.83 1.33
CA PHE A 278 -11.01 5.36 0.38
C PHE A 278 -9.70 4.58 0.50
N GLU A 279 -8.93 4.51 -0.60
CA GLU A 279 -7.59 3.94 -0.66
C GLU A 279 -6.67 4.79 -1.54
N GLY A 280 -5.36 4.75 -1.25
CA GLY A 280 -4.35 5.31 -2.15
C GLY A 280 -3.90 4.29 -3.20
N SER A 281 -3.46 3.12 -2.73
CA SER A 281 -3.13 1.93 -3.53
C SER A 281 -3.24 0.74 -2.58
N PRO A 282 -4.28 -0.08 -2.70
CA PRO A 282 -4.55 -1.17 -1.77
C PRO A 282 -3.64 -2.38 -2.05
N VAL A 283 -2.48 -2.42 -1.41
CA VAL A 283 -1.51 -3.53 -1.56
C VAL A 283 -2.17 -4.88 -1.25
N THR A 284 -3.06 -4.92 -0.25
CA THR A 284 -3.79 -6.14 0.13
C THR A 284 -4.67 -6.71 -0.99
N LEU A 285 -5.13 -5.84 -1.92
CA LEU A 285 -5.88 -6.31 -3.09
C LEU A 285 -4.96 -7.06 -4.08
N VAL A 286 -3.73 -6.58 -4.25
CA VAL A 286 -2.73 -7.24 -5.08
C VAL A 286 -2.22 -8.53 -4.40
N GLU A 287 -2.03 -8.49 -3.08
CA GLU A 287 -1.67 -9.66 -2.27
C GLU A 287 -2.71 -10.78 -2.39
N ALA A 288 -4.00 -10.44 -2.36
CA ALA A 288 -5.09 -11.40 -2.55
C ALA A 288 -5.08 -12.02 -3.95
N GLN A 289 -4.92 -11.21 -5.01
CA GLN A 289 -4.78 -11.70 -6.38
C GLN A 289 -3.55 -12.59 -6.54
N GLY A 290 -2.41 -12.24 -5.89
CA GLY A 290 -1.19 -13.07 -5.88
C GLY A 290 -1.40 -14.43 -5.24
N CYS A 291 -2.28 -14.53 -4.25
CA CYS A 291 -2.70 -15.80 -3.66
C CYS A 291 -3.85 -16.49 -4.43
N GLY A 292 -4.34 -15.90 -5.53
CA GLY A 292 -5.44 -16.45 -6.34
C GLY A 292 -6.82 -16.32 -5.67
N VAL A 293 -6.99 -15.38 -4.73
CA VAL A 293 -8.23 -15.20 -3.97
C VAL A 293 -9.16 -14.22 -4.68
N PRO A 294 -10.42 -14.61 -4.96
CA PRO A 294 -11.43 -13.67 -5.43
C PRO A 294 -11.63 -12.49 -4.47
N CYS A 295 -11.84 -11.30 -5.01
CA CYS A 295 -11.91 -10.07 -4.24
C CYS A 295 -13.22 -9.31 -4.53
N LEU A 296 -13.88 -8.84 -3.49
CA LEU A 296 -15.00 -7.92 -3.61
C LEU A 296 -14.69 -6.62 -2.86
N ALA A 297 -14.54 -5.53 -3.60
CA ALA A 297 -14.11 -4.25 -3.11
C ALA A 297 -15.16 -3.15 -3.35
N SER A 298 -15.07 -2.05 -2.62
CA SER A 298 -15.90 -0.88 -2.91
C SER A 298 -15.36 -0.13 -4.13
N THR A 299 -16.25 0.54 -4.89
CA THR A 299 -15.85 1.45 -5.99
C THR A 299 -15.04 2.68 -5.53
N ASN A 300 -14.91 2.89 -4.22
CA ASN A 300 -14.03 3.92 -3.65
C ASN A 300 -12.56 3.47 -3.57
N VAL A 301 -12.29 2.19 -3.85
CA VAL A 301 -10.95 1.63 -4.00
C VAL A 301 -10.48 1.88 -5.43
N PRO A 302 -9.29 2.50 -5.66
CA PRO A 302 -8.77 2.69 -7.01
C PRO A 302 -8.61 1.37 -7.76
N GLY A 303 -9.01 1.36 -9.04
CA GLY A 303 -8.89 0.19 -9.89
C GLY A 303 -7.47 -0.15 -10.35
N ASP A 304 -6.48 0.72 -10.05
CA ASP A 304 -5.10 0.55 -10.49
C ASP A 304 -4.48 -0.81 -10.08
N GLY A 305 -4.91 -1.35 -8.91
CA GLY A 305 -4.48 -2.66 -8.42
C GLY A 305 -5.34 -3.85 -8.88
N SER A 306 -6.38 -3.62 -9.68
CA SER A 306 -7.26 -4.66 -10.20
C SER A 306 -6.81 -5.07 -11.61
N VAL A 307 -5.90 -6.03 -11.68
CA VAL A 307 -5.27 -6.44 -12.94
C VAL A 307 -5.68 -7.84 -13.40
N THR A 308 -6.47 -8.53 -12.60
CA THR A 308 -7.02 -9.84 -12.92
C THR A 308 -8.55 -9.82 -12.83
N GLU A 309 -9.21 -10.81 -13.42
CA GLU A 309 -10.66 -11.02 -13.33
C GLU A 309 -11.16 -11.39 -11.92
N LEU A 310 -10.25 -11.62 -10.98
CA LEU A 310 -10.62 -11.95 -9.59
C LEU A 310 -11.24 -10.75 -8.86
N VAL A 311 -11.07 -9.52 -9.34
CA VAL A 311 -11.49 -8.32 -8.60
C VAL A 311 -12.82 -7.80 -9.12
N HIS A 312 -13.79 -7.73 -8.23
CA HIS A 312 -15.13 -7.19 -8.48
C HIS A 312 -15.36 -5.95 -7.62
N PHE A 313 -16.11 -4.98 -8.15
CA PHE A 313 -16.39 -3.74 -7.45
C PHE A 313 -17.89 -3.50 -7.33
N LEU A 314 -18.32 -3.04 -6.14
CA LEU A 314 -19.67 -2.54 -5.91
C LEU A 314 -19.62 -1.19 -5.16
N PRO A 315 -20.54 -0.27 -5.41
CA PRO A 315 -20.61 0.98 -4.65
C PRO A 315 -21.10 0.70 -3.22
N LEU A 316 -20.58 1.44 -2.25
CA LEU A 316 -21.03 1.33 -0.85
C LEU A 316 -22.52 1.69 -0.66
N SER A 317 -23.12 2.37 -1.63
CA SER A 317 -24.57 2.67 -1.68
C SER A 317 -25.42 1.51 -2.18
N ALA A 318 -24.82 0.43 -2.73
CA ALA A 318 -25.56 -0.76 -3.13
C ALA A 318 -26.14 -1.47 -1.90
N PRO A 319 -27.32 -2.09 -2.01
CA PRO A 319 -27.91 -2.90 -0.95
C PRO A 319 -26.95 -4.03 -0.48
N PHE A 320 -26.98 -4.36 0.80
CA PHE A 320 -26.15 -5.45 1.32
C PHE A 320 -26.50 -6.81 0.68
N GLU A 321 -27.73 -7.00 0.25
CA GLU A 321 -28.20 -8.19 -0.47
C GLU A 321 -27.51 -8.35 -1.83
N GLU A 322 -27.23 -7.24 -2.52
CA GLU A 322 -26.49 -7.23 -3.79
C GLU A 322 -25.02 -7.61 -3.56
N TRP A 323 -24.40 -7.07 -2.51
CA TRP A 323 -23.05 -7.44 -2.10
C TRP A 323 -22.97 -8.95 -1.72
N ALA A 324 -23.94 -9.44 -0.95
CA ALA A 324 -24.01 -10.85 -0.54
C ALA A 324 -24.17 -11.78 -1.75
N LYS A 325 -25.08 -11.44 -2.67
CA LYS A 325 -25.32 -12.20 -3.91
C LYS A 325 -24.05 -12.21 -4.79
N THR A 326 -23.37 -11.09 -4.93
CA THR A 326 -22.11 -11.02 -5.68
C THR A 326 -21.04 -11.86 -5.00
N ALA A 327 -20.88 -11.74 -3.67
CA ALA A 327 -19.95 -12.57 -2.90
C ALA A 327 -20.15 -14.06 -3.14
N ASP A 328 -21.39 -14.54 -3.17
CA ASP A 328 -21.71 -15.93 -3.46
C ASP A 328 -21.34 -16.35 -4.88
N SER A 329 -21.55 -15.48 -5.87
CA SER A 329 -21.31 -15.79 -7.28
C SER A 329 -19.83 -15.86 -7.65
N ILE A 330 -18.96 -15.04 -7.01
CA ILE A 330 -17.54 -14.93 -7.36
C ILE A 330 -16.62 -15.81 -6.51
N ALA A 331 -17.13 -16.42 -5.45
CA ALA A 331 -16.35 -17.26 -4.54
C ALA A 331 -16.79 -18.75 -4.64
N PRO A 332 -16.41 -19.44 -5.72
CA PRO A 332 -16.87 -20.82 -5.93
C PRO A 332 -16.29 -21.81 -4.89
N GLY A 333 -15.27 -21.40 -4.13
CA GLY A 333 -14.49 -22.26 -3.26
C GLY A 333 -13.51 -23.14 -4.05
N GLY A 334 -12.61 -23.82 -3.35
CA GLY A 334 -11.64 -24.74 -3.96
C GLY A 334 -10.21 -24.19 -4.05
N PRO A 335 -9.35 -24.85 -4.82
CA PRO A 335 -7.95 -24.44 -4.98
C PRO A 335 -7.83 -23.12 -5.76
N HIS A 336 -6.87 -22.30 -5.37
CA HIS A 336 -6.57 -21.05 -6.01
C HIS A 336 -5.67 -21.26 -7.24
N ALA A 337 -5.93 -20.50 -8.32
CA ALA A 337 -5.07 -20.47 -9.50
C ALA A 337 -3.91 -19.46 -9.34
N ASP A 338 -2.85 -19.65 -10.12
CA ASP A 338 -1.70 -18.73 -10.16
C ASP A 338 -1.95 -17.59 -11.14
N TYR A 339 -1.95 -16.36 -10.62
CA TYR A 339 -2.14 -15.13 -11.39
C TYR A 339 -0.85 -14.29 -11.48
N TRP A 340 0.28 -14.78 -11.00
CA TRP A 340 1.55 -14.05 -11.03
C TRP A 340 2.04 -13.65 -12.42
N PRO A 341 1.85 -14.44 -13.49
CA PRO A 341 2.22 -13.96 -14.84
C PRO A 341 1.53 -12.65 -15.22
N THR A 342 0.23 -12.49 -14.89
CA THR A 342 -0.54 -11.27 -15.15
C THR A 342 -0.11 -10.11 -14.24
N LEU A 343 0.10 -10.38 -12.95
CA LEU A 343 0.56 -9.38 -11.98
C LEU A 343 1.97 -8.86 -12.31
N ALA A 344 2.89 -9.74 -12.70
CA ALA A 344 4.24 -9.37 -13.10
C ALA A 344 4.25 -8.51 -14.37
N ALA A 345 3.47 -8.88 -15.40
CA ALA A 345 3.31 -8.09 -16.62
C ALA A 345 2.77 -6.68 -16.34
N ALA A 346 1.85 -6.55 -15.36
CA ALA A 346 1.33 -5.26 -14.89
C ALA A 346 2.34 -4.47 -14.05
N GLY A 347 3.43 -5.10 -13.56
CA GLY A 347 4.50 -4.44 -12.79
C GLY A 347 4.38 -4.55 -11.28
N TYR A 348 3.58 -5.49 -10.79
CA TYR A 348 3.39 -5.72 -9.35
C TYR A 348 4.41 -6.70 -8.75
N GLU A 349 5.32 -7.27 -9.54
CA GLU A 349 6.47 -8.04 -9.05
C GLU A 349 7.60 -7.12 -8.60
N LEU A 350 8.29 -7.47 -7.50
CA LEU A 350 9.32 -6.63 -6.87
C LEU A 350 10.46 -6.25 -7.82
N LYS A 351 11.03 -7.21 -8.55
CA LYS A 351 12.14 -6.96 -9.49
C LYS A 351 11.71 -6.09 -10.67
N THR A 352 10.53 -6.37 -11.22
CA THR A 352 9.95 -5.58 -12.31
C THR A 352 9.68 -4.13 -11.87
N ALA A 353 9.16 -3.93 -10.65
CA ALA A 353 8.93 -2.59 -10.11
C ALA A 353 10.23 -1.83 -9.86
N ALA A 354 11.26 -2.51 -9.31
CA ALA A 354 12.59 -1.91 -9.11
C ALA A 354 13.21 -1.50 -10.46
N HIS A 355 13.19 -2.39 -11.46
CA HIS A 355 13.70 -2.08 -12.78
C HIS A 355 12.97 -0.89 -13.45
N ARG A 356 11.66 -0.79 -13.32
CA ARG A 356 10.91 0.40 -13.78
C ARG A 356 11.36 1.68 -13.07
N MET A 357 11.68 1.61 -11.77
CA MET A 357 12.21 2.76 -11.03
C MET A 357 13.61 3.14 -11.48
N GLU A 358 14.47 2.17 -11.81
CA GLU A 358 15.79 2.41 -12.43
C GLU A 358 15.65 3.18 -13.74
N GLN A 359 14.71 2.77 -14.60
CA GLN A 359 14.42 3.48 -15.83
C GLN A 359 13.96 4.93 -15.58
N VAL A 360 13.19 5.17 -14.52
CA VAL A 360 12.82 6.53 -14.11
C VAL A 360 14.05 7.33 -13.68
N TYR A 361 14.93 6.75 -12.85
CA TYR A 361 16.15 7.43 -12.42
C TYR A 361 17.06 7.77 -13.60
N ASP A 362 17.31 6.83 -14.51
CA ASP A 362 18.13 7.04 -15.71
C ASP A 362 17.53 8.13 -16.61
N LYS A 363 16.22 8.09 -16.86
CA LYS A 363 15.50 9.11 -17.63
C LYS A 363 15.63 10.50 -17.00
N VAL A 364 15.44 10.61 -15.69
CA VAL A 364 15.45 11.89 -14.96
C VAL A 364 16.86 12.47 -14.89
N ALA A 365 17.87 11.63 -14.73
CA ALA A 365 19.28 12.07 -14.76
C ALA A 365 19.80 12.39 -16.18
N GLY A 366 19.06 12.03 -17.24
CA GLY A 366 19.48 12.26 -18.62
C GLY A 366 20.45 11.20 -19.18
N GLU A 367 20.57 10.04 -18.54
CA GLU A 367 21.45 8.95 -18.98
C GLU A 367 20.81 8.00 -20.01
N GLY A 368 19.50 8.08 -20.21
CA GLY A 368 18.74 7.22 -21.13
C GLY A 368 18.72 7.65 -22.60
N ALA A 369 19.46 8.70 -22.98
CA ALA A 369 19.48 9.26 -24.33
C ALA A 369 20.86 9.17 -25.03
N ARG A 370 21.75 8.26 -24.60
CA ARG A 370 23.03 7.98 -25.25
C ARG A 370 23.07 6.61 -25.88
#